data_71472e460ef9e6e9a3089f81f7627e74
#
_entry.id   71472e460ef9e6e9a3089f81f7627e74
#
_cell.length_a   1.000
_cell.length_b   1.000
_cell.length_c   1.000
_cell.angle_alpha   90.00
_cell.angle_beta   90.00
_cell.angle_gamma   90.00
#
_symmetry.space_group_name_H-M   'P 1'
#
loop_
_entity.id
_entity.type
_entity.pdbx_description
1 polymer ?
#
loop_
_entity_poly.entity_id
_entity_poly.type
_entity_poly.pdbx_seq_one_letter_code
_entity_poly.pdbx_strand_id
1 'polypeptide(L)'
;MKKIRKSYISLLLPLFPILFILHSETGDFSHKLFRLVFTAVGIVCIFIGFIMPKIKINHWIGFRIKWTMDNPEIWRQVHQTAGVLWFIGGYLIAFEAAFVPLYLVVPIVLGIVFLLCSFSLTHAALLAKKKQAKRNNHNY
;
A
#
# COMPACT_ATOMS: atom_id res chain seq x y z
N MET A 1 3.97 -11.53 -25.61
CA MET A 1 4.65 -10.23 -25.61
C MET A 1 3.80 -9.04 -25.12
N LYS A 2 2.46 -8.99 -25.29
CA LYS A 2 1.60 -7.86 -24.83
C LYS A 2 1.52 -7.67 -23.30
N LYS A 3 1.69 -8.72 -22.49
CA LYS A 3 1.55 -8.67 -21.02
C LYS A 3 2.74 -7.97 -20.31
N ILE A 4 3.93 -8.06 -20.90
CA ILE A 4 5.16 -7.48 -20.36
C ILE A 4 5.15 -5.94 -20.54
N ARG A 5 4.63 -5.44 -21.67
CA ARG A 5 4.61 -4.03 -22.01
C ARG A 5 3.73 -3.19 -21.06
N LYS A 6 2.61 -3.73 -20.56
CA LYS A 6 1.73 -3.06 -19.59
C LYS A 6 2.36 -2.92 -18.20
N SER A 7 3.24 -3.85 -17.81
CA SER A 7 3.92 -3.82 -16.50
C SER A 7 4.95 -2.69 -16.38
N TYR A 8 5.63 -2.35 -17.48
CA TYR A 8 6.63 -1.25 -17.46
C TYR A 8 5.99 0.14 -17.40
N ILE A 9 4.83 0.32 -18.02
CA ILE A 9 4.12 1.61 -17.99
C ILE A 9 3.70 1.95 -16.55
N SER A 10 3.22 0.97 -15.77
CA SER A 10 2.86 1.20 -14.37
C SER A 10 4.05 1.54 -13.48
N LEU A 11 5.27 1.08 -13.82
CA LEU A 11 6.49 1.44 -13.11
C LEU A 11 7.00 2.85 -13.44
N LEU A 12 6.67 3.36 -14.63
CA LEU A 12 7.05 4.73 -15.04
C LEU A 12 6.10 5.81 -14.50
N LEU A 13 4.86 5.42 -14.18
CA LEU A 13 3.84 6.36 -13.70
C LEU A 13 4.27 7.17 -12.46
N PRO A 14 4.94 6.58 -11.43
CA PRO A 14 5.41 7.34 -10.26
C PRO A 14 6.53 8.35 -10.57
N LEU A 15 7.16 8.29 -11.74
CA LEU A 15 8.16 9.29 -12.16
C LEU A 15 7.52 10.63 -12.51
N PHE A 16 6.27 10.64 -12.92
CA PHE A 16 5.57 11.86 -13.33
C PHE A 16 5.50 12.91 -12.19
N PRO A 17 5.04 12.61 -10.96
CA PRO A 17 5.05 13.59 -9.88
C PRO A 17 6.46 14.08 -9.53
N ILE A 18 7.50 13.23 -9.63
CA ILE A 18 8.88 13.64 -9.38
C ILE A 18 9.32 14.67 -10.43
N LEU A 19 9.12 14.36 -11.70
CA LEU A 19 9.47 15.27 -12.80
C LEU A 19 8.69 16.59 -12.70
N PHE A 20 7.41 16.53 -12.34
CA PHE A 20 6.58 17.70 -12.13
C PHE A 20 7.11 18.59 -11.01
N ILE A 21 7.49 18.02 -9.85
CA ILE A 21 8.06 18.76 -8.72
C ILE A 21 9.39 19.40 -9.09
N LEU A 22 10.26 18.67 -9.80
CA LEU A 22 11.57 19.18 -10.21
C LEU A 22 11.45 20.32 -11.23
N HIS A 23 10.48 20.24 -12.13
CA HIS A 23 10.26 21.25 -13.17
C HIS A 23 9.44 22.46 -12.69
N SER A 24 8.70 22.33 -11.59
CA SER A 24 7.91 23.43 -11.06
C SER A 24 8.81 24.56 -10.57
N GLU A 25 8.59 25.78 -11.10
CA GLU A 25 9.29 26.99 -10.66
C GLU A 25 8.73 27.52 -9.33
N THR A 26 7.63 26.97 -8.84
CA THR A 26 6.94 27.41 -7.64
C THR A 26 7.53 26.79 -6.37
N GLY A 27 7.91 27.62 -5.43
CA GLY A 27 8.32 27.24 -4.07
C GLY A 27 9.84 27.17 -3.87
N ASP A 28 10.23 27.43 -2.62
CA ASP A 28 11.61 27.33 -2.16
C ASP A 28 12.12 25.89 -2.20
N PHE A 29 13.44 25.73 -2.11
CA PHE A 29 14.11 24.43 -2.05
C PHE A 29 13.52 23.52 -0.95
N SER A 30 13.20 24.07 0.21
CA SER A 30 12.57 23.34 1.33
C SER A 30 11.21 22.75 0.95
N HIS A 31 10.37 23.48 0.22
CA HIS A 31 9.07 23.00 -0.26
C HIS A 31 9.21 21.86 -1.28
N LYS A 32 10.16 21.99 -2.21
CA LYS A 32 10.46 20.92 -3.18
C LYS A 32 10.98 19.67 -2.49
N LEU A 33 11.90 19.83 -1.54
CA LEU A 33 12.44 18.72 -0.77
C LEU A 33 11.35 17.99 0.03
N PHE A 34 10.46 18.74 0.68
CA PHE A 34 9.32 18.17 1.41
C PHE A 34 8.43 17.33 0.50
N ARG A 35 8.04 17.86 -0.66
CA ARG A 35 7.23 17.13 -1.65
C ARG A 35 7.92 15.87 -2.15
N LEU A 36 9.23 15.94 -2.43
CA LEU A 36 10.02 14.79 -2.87
C LEU A 36 10.06 13.67 -1.80
N VAL A 37 10.19 14.04 -0.51
CA VAL A 37 10.18 13.07 0.59
C VAL A 37 8.84 12.32 0.63
N PHE A 38 7.70 13.02 0.57
CA PHE A 38 6.40 12.35 0.60
C PHE A 38 6.09 11.58 -0.68
N THR A 39 6.56 12.04 -1.83
CA THR A 39 6.52 11.24 -3.07
C THR A 39 7.31 9.95 -2.94
N ALA A 40 8.50 10.00 -2.32
CA ALA A 40 9.29 8.80 -2.03
C ALA A 40 8.57 7.83 -1.08
N VAL A 41 7.85 8.36 -0.07
CA VAL A 41 6.98 7.52 0.79
C VAL A 41 5.93 6.78 -0.04
N GLY A 42 5.27 7.48 -0.97
CA GLY A 42 4.32 6.84 -1.90
C GLY A 42 4.96 5.73 -2.73
N ILE A 43 6.17 5.96 -3.26
CA ILE A 43 6.93 4.95 -4.04
C ILE A 43 7.27 3.74 -3.17
N VAL A 44 7.68 3.94 -1.92
CA VAL A 44 7.93 2.84 -0.96
C VAL A 44 6.65 2.04 -0.71
N CYS A 45 5.50 2.70 -0.55
CA CYS A 45 4.20 2.04 -0.42
C CYS A 45 3.83 1.21 -1.66
N ILE A 46 4.08 1.72 -2.88
CA ILE A 46 3.90 0.98 -4.14
C ILE A 46 4.76 -0.29 -4.13
N PHE A 47 6.03 -0.17 -3.73
CA PHE A 47 6.96 -1.29 -3.68
C PHE A 47 6.54 -2.34 -2.64
N ILE A 48 6.11 -1.91 -1.45
CA ILE A 48 5.53 -2.78 -0.43
C ILE A 48 4.31 -3.52 -0.99
N GLY A 49 3.39 -2.80 -1.65
CA GLY A 49 2.21 -3.39 -2.28
C GLY A 49 2.55 -4.45 -3.32
N PHE A 50 3.59 -4.22 -4.11
CA PHE A 50 4.06 -5.16 -5.13
C PHE A 50 4.68 -6.44 -4.55
N ILE A 51 5.39 -6.33 -3.41
CA ILE A 51 6.06 -7.46 -2.76
C ILE A 51 5.09 -8.25 -1.88
N MET A 52 4.15 -7.59 -1.21
CA MET A 52 3.28 -8.16 -0.19
C MET A 52 2.58 -9.47 -0.60
N PRO A 53 2.00 -9.62 -1.82
CA PRO A 53 1.39 -10.87 -2.26
C PRO A 53 2.36 -12.05 -2.40
N LYS A 54 3.66 -11.79 -2.46
CA LYS A 54 4.72 -12.78 -2.67
C LYS A 54 5.36 -13.25 -1.37
N ILE A 55 5.10 -12.54 -0.27
CA ILE A 55 5.70 -12.83 1.04
C ILE A 55 5.07 -14.09 1.62
N LYS A 56 5.91 -15.10 1.85
CA LYS A 56 5.54 -16.30 2.61
C LYS A 56 5.45 -15.96 4.10
N ILE A 57 4.76 -16.81 4.89
CA ILE A 57 4.69 -16.64 6.34
C ILE A 57 6.11 -16.50 6.91
N ASN A 58 6.34 -15.42 7.63
CA ASN A 58 7.60 -15.12 8.28
C ASN A 58 7.39 -14.21 9.50
N HIS A 59 8.42 -14.10 10.35
CA HIS A 59 8.37 -13.31 11.59
C HIS A 59 8.88 -11.86 11.42
N TRP A 60 9.20 -11.40 10.20
CA TRP A 60 9.83 -10.11 9.98
C TRP A 60 8.94 -9.08 9.28
N ILE A 61 8.22 -9.47 8.24
CA ILE A 61 7.49 -8.55 7.34
C ILE A 61 6.05 -9.02 7.13
N GLY A 62 5.08 -8.08 7.17
CA GLY A 62 3.67 -8.32 6.85
C GLY A 62 2.72 -8.09 8.02
N PHE A 63 1.44 -8.39 7.80
CA PHE A 63 0.40 -8.32 8.84
C PHE A 63 0.46 -9.54 9.76
N ARG A 64 1.31 -9.48 10.79
CA ARG A 64 1.64 -10.56 11.73
C ARG A 64 0.72 -10.56 12.94
N ILE A 65 -0.54 -10.82 12.73
CA ILE A 65 -1.51 -11.04 13.79
C ILE A 65 -1.72 -12.55 13.97
N LYS A 66 -2.16 -12.98 15.14
CA LYS A 66 -2.34 -14.39 15.46
C LYS A 66 -3.09 -15.15 14.37
N TRP A 67 -4.18 -14.60 13.87
CA TRP A 67 -5.01 -15.24 12.85
C TRP A 67 -4.31 -15.45 11.49
N THR A 68 -3.39 -14.55 11.11
CA THR A 68 -2.63 -14.69 9.87
C THR A 68 -1.46 -15.64 10.05
N MET A 69 -0.81 -15.64 11.22
CA MET A 69 0.34 -16.50 11.50
C MET A 69 -0.06 -17.97 11.65
N ASP A 70 -1.21 -18.25 12.27
CA ASP A 70 -1.69 -19.61 12.51
C ASP A 70 -2.30 -20.27 11.25
N ASN A 71 -2.46 -19.51 10.15
CA ASN A 71 -3.18 -20.00 8.99
C ASN A 71 -2.62 -19.48 7.66
N PRO A 72 -1.91 -20.34 6.88
CA PRO A 72 -1.31 -19.97 5.61
C PRO A 72 -2.30 -19.40 4.58
N GLU A 73 -3.53 -19.89 4.58
CA GLU A 73 -4.56 -19.43 3.64
C GLU A 73 -5.04 -18.02 3.98
N ILE A 74 -5.25 -17.72 5.29
CA ILE A 74 -5.59 -16.36 5.75
C ILE A 74 -4.43 -15.42 5.46
N TRP A 75 -3.20 -15.83 5.76
CA TRP A 75 -2.00 -15.07 5.42
C TRP A 75 -2.00 -14.66 3.94
N ARG A 76 -2.13 -15.64 3.06
CA ARG A 76 -2.11 -15.43 1.61
C ARG A 76 -3.20 -14.44 1.16
N GLN A 77 -4.44 -14.64 1.59
CA GLN A 77 -5.57 -13.78 1.18
C GLN A 77 -5.41 -12.35 1.70
N VAL A 78 -5.01 -12.18 2.96
CA VAL A 78 -4.77 -10.85 3.54
C VAL A 78 -3.67 -10.12 2.79
N HIS A 79 -2.53 -10.77 2.54
CA HIS A 79 -1.41 -10.14 1.85
C HIS A 79 -1.67 -9.87 0.38
N GLN A 80 -2.49 -10.68 -0.30
CA GLN A 80 -2.94 -10.39 -1.66
C GLN A 80 -3.82 -9.14 -1.71
N THR A 81 -4.82 -9.03 -0.84
CA THR A 81 -5.72 -7.86 -0.79
C THR A 81 -4.97 -6.62 -0.33
N ALA A 82 -4.18 -6.72 0.75
CA ALA A 82 -3.37 -5.62 1.24
C ALA A 82 -2.37 -5.15 0.17
N GLY A 83 -1.75 -6.06 -0.56
CA GLY A 83 -0.82 -5.72 -1.64
C GLY A 83 -1.45 -4.81 -2.71
N VAL A 84 -2.66 -5.11 -3.15
CA VAL A 84 -3.40 -4.25 -4.11
C VAL A 84 -3.71 -2.89 -3.50
N LEU A 85 -4.17 -2.86 -2.25
CA LEU A 85 -4.53 -1.62 -1.57
C LEU A 85 -3.31 -0.71 -1.34
N TRP A 86 -2.20 -1.27 -0.88
CA TRP A 86 -0.96 -0.52 -0.67
C TRP A 86 -0.34 -0.04 -1.98
N PHE A 87 -0.48 -0.82 -3.05
CA PHE A 87 -0.06 -0.41 -4.39
C PHE A 87 -0.85 0.82 -4.86
N ILE A 88 -2.19 0.78 -4.78
CA ILE A 88 -3.06 1.90 -5.16
C ILE A 88 -2.85 3.09 -4.22
N GLY A 89 -2.82 2.87 -2.91
CA GLY A 89 -2.60 3.92 -1.91
C GLY A 89 -1.25 4.62 -2.07
N GLY A 90 -0.21 3.88 -2.43
CA GLY A 90 1.10 4.47 -2.74
C GLY A 90 1.07 5.42 -3.94
N TYR A 91 0.31 5.10 -4.99
CA TYR A 91 0.09 6.04 -6.09
C TYR A 91 -0.65 7.30 -5.63
N LEU A 92 -1.71 7.14 -4.82
CA LEU A 92 -2.46 8.28 -4.28
C LEU A 92 -1.53 9.19 -3.46
N ILE A 93 -0.69 8.63 -2.59
CA ILE A 93 0.28 9.38 -1.79
C ILE A 93 1.29 10.11 -2.70
N ALA A 94 1.84 9.44 -3.71
CA ALA A 94 2.83 10.04 -4.60
C ALA A 94 2.24 11.20 -5.43
N PHE A 95 1.01 11.06 -5.89
CA PHE A 95 0.34 12.12 -6.66
C PHE A 95 -0.11 13.28 -5.78
N GLU A 96 -0.69 13.01 -4.60
CA GLU A 96 -1.13 14.08 -3.73
C GLU A 96 0.04 14.95 -3.23
N ALA A 97 1.18 14.35 -2.95
CA ALA A 97 2.39 15.07 -2.55
C ALA A 97 2.85 16.10 -3.61
N ALA A 98 2.55 15.86 -4.89
CA ALA A 98 2.90 16.79 -5.98
C ALA A 98 1.89 17.94 -6.14
N PHE A 99 0.61 17.68 -5.98
CA PHE A 99 -0.46 18.59 -6.41
C PHE A 99 -1.25 19.25 -5.28
N VAL A 100 -1.27 18.66 -4.09
CA VAL A 100 -2.05 19.17 -2.97
C VAL A 100 -1.28 20.29 -2.23
N PRO A 101 -1.97 21.29 -1.63
CA PRO A 101 -1.35 22.28 -0.77
C PRO A 101 -0.53 21.65 0.36
N LEU A 102 0.66 22.21 0.63
CA LEU A 102 1.67 21.59 1.50
C LEU A 102 1.15 21.27 2.92
N TYR A 103 0.30 22.10 3.47
CA TYR A 103 -0.28 21.92 4.82
C TYR A 103 -1.27 20.75 4.89
N LEU A 104 -1.79 20.27 3.77
CA LEU A 104 -2.69 19.11 3.69
C LEU A 104 -1.97 17.80 3.40
N VAL A 105 -0.72 17.83 2.91
CA VAL A 105 0.02 16.62 2.53
C VAL A 105 0.12 15.65 3.71
N VAL A 106 0.59 16.11 4.86
CA VAL A 106 0.77 15.25 6.04
C VAL A 106 -0.54 14.62 6.52
N PRO A 107 -1.63 15.40 6.78
CA PRO A 107 -2.88 14.80 7.24
C PRO A 107 -3.50 13.83 6.23
N ILE A 108 -3.39 14.10 4.92
CA ILE A 108 -3.91 13.20 3.88
C ILE A 108 -3.10 11.89 3.85
N VAL A 109 -1.77 11.96 3.84
CA VAL A 109 -0.90 10.75 3.90
C VAL A 109 -1.23 9.89 5.12
N LEU A 110 -1.31 10.51 6.30
CA LEU A 110 -1.67 9.80 7.54
C LEU A 110 -3.05 9.17 7.44
N GLY A 111 -4.03 9.87 6.88
CA GLY A 111 -5.38 9.36 6.64
C GLY A 111 -5.38 8.15 5.70
N ILE A 112 -4.67 8.22 4.56
CA ILE A 112 -4.54 7.11 3.62
C ILE A 112 -3.90 5.90 4.30
N VAL A 113 -2.76 6.07 4.98
CA VAL A 113 -2.05 4.96 5.66
C VAL A 113 -2.93 4.34 6.74
N PHE A 114 -3.63 5.16 7.54
CA PHE A 114 -4.57 4.68 8.55
C PHE A 114 -5.70 3.84 7.94
N LEU A 115 -6.29 4.28 6.84
CA LEU A 115 -7.33 3.53 6.14
C LEU A 115 -6.82 2.21 5.57
N LEU A 116 -5.62 2.21 4.96
CA LEU A 116 -4.99 1.00 4.43
C LEU A 116 -4.73 -0.04 5.53
N CYS A 117 -4.20 0.38 6.67
CA CYS A 117 -3.95 -0.49 7.82
C CYS A 117 -5.26 -1.01 8.42
N SER A 118 -6.22 -0.13 8.67
CA SER A 118 -7.52 -0.48 9.27
C SER A 118 -8.30 -1.47 8.41
N PHE A 119 -8.33 -1.25 7.09
CA PHE A 119 -8.99 -2.16 6.17
C PHE A 119 -8.30 -3.53 6.16
N SER A 120 -6.97 -3.56 6.09
CA SER A 120 -6.21 -4.81 6.07
C SER A 120 -6.43 -5.64 7.34
N LEU A 121 -6.46 -5.00 8.52
CA LEU A 121 -6.74 -5.65 9.80
C LEU A 121 -8.17 -6.16 9.88
N THR A 122 -9.14 -5.36 9.46
CA THR A 122 -10.56 -5.74 9.45
C THR A 122 -10.79 -6.93 8.51
N HIS A 123 -10.20 -6.91 7.32
CA HIS A 123 -10.27 -8.00 6.37
C HIS A 123 -9.69 -9.31 6.95
N ALA A 124 -8.55 -9.23 7.63
CA ALA A 124 -7.96 -10.39 8.32
C ALA A 124 -8.88 -10.97 9.40
N ALA A 125 -9.50 -10.11 10.22
CA ALA A 125 -10.44 -10.52 11.26
C ALA A 125 -11.69 -11.20 10.68
N LEU A 126 -12.24 -10.67 9.59
CA LEU A 126 -13.41 -11.25 8.91
C LEU A 126 -13.10 -12.63 8.32
N LEU A 127 -11.94 -12.81 7.70
CA LEU A 127 -11.50 -14.11 7.17
C LEU A 127 -11.33 -15.14 8.31
N ALA A 128 -10.76 -14.73 9.43
CA ALA A 128 -10.60 -15.59 10.60
C ALA A 128 -11.95 -16.06 11.14
N LYS A 129 -12.91 -15.14 11.33
CA LYS A 129 -14.28 -15.47 11.78
C LYS A 129 -14.98 -16.42 10.83
N LYS A 130 -14.92 -16.16 9.51
CA LYS A 130 -15.55 -17.01 8.49
C LYS A 130 -15.00 -18.44 8.52
N LYS A 131 -13.70 -18.59 8.68
CA LYS A 131 -13.05 -19.91 8.75
C LYS A 131 -13.43 -20.67 10.03
N GLN A 132 -13.52 -19.97 11.15
CA GLN A 132 -13.93 -20.57 12.42
C GLN A 132 -15.39 -21.06 12.37
N ALA A 133 -16.31 -20.27 11.81
CA ALA A 133 -17.69 -20.67 11.61
C ALA A 133 -17.81 -21.93 10.72
N LYS A 134 -17.03 -21.99 9.61
CA LYS A 134 -17.03 -23.18 8.75
C LYS A 134 -16.51 -24.45 9.45
N ARG A 135 -15.52 -24.29 10.33
CA ARG A 135 -14.99 -25.42 11.13
C ARG A 135 -16.01 -25.97 12.12
N ASN A 136 -16.76 -25.08 12.78
CA ASN A 136 -17.79 -25.49 13.73
C ASN A 136 -18.93 -26.26 13.03
N ASN A 137 -19.37 -25.81 11.86
CA ASN A 137 -20.44 -26.48 11.08
C ASN A 137 -20.04 -27.85 10.49
N HIS A 138 -18.78 -28.20 10.44
CA HIS A 138 -18.31 -29.53 9.98
C HIS A 138 -18.16 -30.54 11.12
N ASN A 139 -18.23 -30.08 12.35
CA ASN A 139 -18.10 -30.92 13.55
C ASN A 139 -19.46 -31.35 14.12
N TYR A 140 -20.56 -31.01 13.45
CA TYR A 140 -21.93 -31.47 13.70
C TYR A 140 -22.42 -32.28 12.48
#